data_946a7c25516229f2f4b8be7ff5b16416
#
_entry.id   946a7c25516229f2f4b8be7ff5b16416
#
_cell.length_a   1.000
_cell.length_b   1.000
_cell.length_c   1.000
_cell.angle_alpha   90.00
_cell.angle_beta   90.00
_cell.angle_gamma   90.00
#
_symmetry.space_group_name_H-M   'P 1'
#
loop_
_entity.id
_entity.type
_entity.pdbx_description
1 polymer ?
#
loop_
_entity_poly.entity_id
_entity_poly.type
_entity_poly.pdbx_seq_one_letter_code
_entity_poly.pdbx_strand_id
1 'polypeptide(L)'
;MITVHHLETSRSQRILWLLEELGLPYQLKVYQRDKRTRLAPPELKQIHPLGKSPVITDGQIVVAESGAIIEHLVETHATLATGELAHLAPAVGTPAHRQCRFWMHYAEGSLMNWLVMKLVFASIPKQPMPFFVRPVAKALCATVQSKLIDPNVDTALDFMEDHLATHHWFAGEHITMADFQMSFAVEAALARANPGKPRPHLQACLQRMQAHPAYQRGIAKGGPVVMSA
;
A
#
# COMPACT_ATOMS: atom_id res chain seq x y z
N MET A 1 11.21 -20.21 8.89
CA MET A 1 11.98 -18.97 8.57
C MET A 1 11.25 -18.26 7.45
N ILE A 2 10.93 -16.97 7.65
CA ILE A 2 10.18 -16.18 6.70
C ILE A 2 11.05 -15.72 5.53
N THR A 3 10.58 -15.88 4.29
CA THR A 3 11.18 -15.26 3.10
C THR A 3 10.18 -14.31 2.46
N VAL A 4 10.59 -13.07 2.27
CA VAL A 4 9.78 -12.06 1.57
C VAL A 4 10.16 -12.02 0.10
N HIS A 5 9.21 -12.30 -0.78
CA HIS A 5 9.37 -12.14 -2.23
C HIS A 5 8.97 -10.70 -2.62
N HIS A 6 9.93 -9.81 -2.53
CA HIS A 6 9.77 -8.37 -2.71
C HIS A 6 9.95 -7.98 -4.17
N LEU A 7 8.95 -7.33 -4.75
CA LEU A 7 9.06 -6.68 -6.06
C LEU A 7 9.31 -5.18 -5.85
N GLU A 8 10.28 -4.62 -6.53
CA GLU A 8 10.60 -3.19 -6.45
C GLU A 8 9.36 -2.30 -6.68
N THR A 9 9.27 -1.17 -5.99
CA THR A 9 8.17 -0.20 -6.10
C THR A 9 6.79 -0.88 -6.08
N SER A 10 6.53 -1.65 -5.05
CA SER A 10 5.29 -2.40 -4.90
C SER A 10 4.77 -2.41 -3.45
N ARG A 11 3.58 -2.97 -3.29
CA ARG A 11 2.93 -3.15 -2.00
C ARG A 11 3.72 -4.00 -1.00
N SER A 12 4.75 -4.74 -1.45
CA SER A 12 5.57 -5.55 -0.55
C SER A 12 6.39 -4.72 0.45
N GLN A 13 6.55 -3.42 0.20
CA GLN A 13 7.25 -2.52 1.14
C GLN A 13 6.57 -2.47 2.51
N ARG A 14 5.23 -2.52 2.57
CA ARG A 14 4.48 -2.54 3.84
C ARG A 14 4.75 -3.81 4.66
N ILE A 15 5.10 -4.92 4.00
CA ILE A 15 5.46 -6.17 4.66
C ILE A 15 6.85 -6.07 5.28
N LEU A 16 7.78 -5.42 4.59
CA LEU A 16 9.11 -5.15 5.14
C LEU A 16 9.00 -4.26 6.39
N TRP A 17 8.19 -3.19 6.35
CA TRP A 17 7.95 -2.36 7.52
C TRP A 17 7.40 -3.19 8.69
N LEU A 18 6.37 -4.01 8.47
CA LEU A 18 5.78 -4.84 9.52
C LEU A 18 6.79 -5.83 10.12
N LEU A 19 7.61 -6.49 9.29
CA LEU A 19 8.63 -7.42 9.79
C LEU A 19 9.73 -6.72 10.61
N GLU A 20 10.12 -5.51 10.21
CA GLU A 20 11.03 -4.67 10.97
C GLU A 20 10.41 -4.17 12.28
N GLU A 21 9.10 -3.93 12.31
CA GLU A 21 8.35 -3.56 13.52
C GLU A 21 8.28 -4.72 14.50
N LEU A 22 7.98 -5.91 14.00
CA LEU A 22 7.92 -7.14 14.80
C LEU A 22 9.32 -7.62 15.25
N GLY A 23 10.39 -7.08 14.70
CA GLY A 23 11.75 -7.52 14.97
C GLY A 23 12.03 -8.97 14.52
N LEU A 24 11.28 -9.46 13.54
CA LEU A 24 11.38 -10.84 13.07
C LEU A 24 12.55 -11.01 12.09
N PRO A 25 13.33 -12.10 12.22
CA PRO A 25 14.34 -12.45 11.23
C PRO A 25 13.66 -12.95 9.94
N TYR A 26 14.09 -12.43 8.79
CA TYR A 26 13.59 -12.84 7.49
C TYR A 26 14.67 -12.79 6.41
N GLN A 27 14.47 -13.56 5.35
CA GLN A 27 15.23 -13.45 4.11
C GLN A 27 14.48 -12.55 3.13
N LEU A 28 15.21 -11.68 2.43
CA LEU A 28 14.68 -10.81 1.41
C LEU A 28 15.12 -11.28 0.02
N LYS A 29 14.17 -11.69 -0.81
CA LYS A 29 14.40 -11.99 -2.22
C LYS A 29 13.81 -10.89 -3.07
N VAL A 30 14.69 -10.06 -3.65
CA VAL A 30 14.29 -8.90 -4.45
C VAL A 30 14.08 -9.31 -5.90
N TYR A 31 12.97 -8.88 -6.47
CA TYR A 31 12.62 -9.02 -7.89
C TYR A 31 12.55 -7.65 -8.54
N GLN A 32 13.07 -7.56 -9.75
CA GLN A 32 12.97 -6.33 -10.54
C GLN A 32 11.85 -6.46 -11.57
N ARG A 33 11.21 -5.33 -11.88
CA ARG A 33 10.23 -5.27 -12.94
C ARG A 33 10.91 -5.37 -14.30
N ASP A 34 10.24 -6.02 -15.26
CA ASP A 34 10.66 -5.96 -16.64
C ASP A 34 10.76 -4.51 -17.11
N LYS A 35 11.90 -4.12 -17.66
CA LYS A 35 12.19 -2.72 -18.00
C LYS A 35 11.24 -2.14 -19.04
N ARG A 36 10.73 -2.97 -19.95
CA ARG A 36 9.85 -2.58 -21.07
C ARG A 36 8.37 -2.61 -20.68
N THR A 37 7.93 -3.72 -20.08
CA THR A 37 6.52 -3.94 -19.77
C THR A 37 6.13 -3.44 -18.39
N ARG A 38 7.10 -3.23 -17.50
CA ARG A 38 6.92 -2.89 -16.08
C ARG A 38 6.17 -3.97 -15.29
N LEU A 39 5.97 -5.14 -15.85
CA LEU A 39 5.35 -6.27 -15.20
C LEU A 39 6.32 -6.96 -14.23
N ALA A 40 5.75 -7.74 -13.31
CA ALA A 40 6.50 -8.63 -12.45
C ALA A 40 7.16 -9.75 -13.29
N PRO A 41 8.36 -10.21 -12.92
CA PRO A 41 9.04 -11.27 -13.65
C PRO A 41 8.34 -12.63 -13.47
N PRO A 42 8.46 -13.54 -14.46
CA PRO A 42 7.74 -14.81 -14.46
C PRO A 42 8.13 -15.75 -13.30
N GLU A 43 9.29 -15.56 -12.70
CA GLU A 43 9.78 -16.34 -11.56
C GLU A 43 8.85 -16.27 -10.34
N LEU A 44 8.13 -15.17 -10.17
CA LEU A 44 7.13 -15.05 -9.10
C LEU A 44 5.97 -16.05 -9.26
N LYS A 45 5.69 -16.53 -10.48
CA LYS A 45 4.68 -17.59 -10.70
C LYS A 45 5.10 -18.96 -10.16
N GLN A 46 6.40 -19.17 -9.96
CA GLN A 46 6.90 -20.39 -9.33
C GLN A 46 6.65 -20.41 -7.82
N ILE A 47 6.46 -19.22 -7.22
CA ILE A 47 6.18 -19.08 -5.78
C ILE A 47 4.67 -19.13 -5.55
N HIS A 48 3.91 -18.35 -6.34
CA HIS A 48 2.45 -18.30 -6.25
C HIS A 48 1.84 -18.13 -7.64
N PRO A 49 0.77 -18.87 -8.02
CA PRO A 49 0.22 -18.90 -9.39
C PRO A 49 -0.14 -17.54 -9.96
N LEU A 50 -0.55 -16.58 -9.12
CA LEU A 50 -0.87 -15.21 -9.56
C LEU A 50 0.36 -14.42 -10.05
N GLY A 51 1.59 -14.81 -9.68
CA GLY A 51 2.81 -14.10 -10.06
C GLY A 51 2.83 -12.64 -9.61
N LYS A 52 2.25 -12.35 -8.44
CA LYS A 52 2.15 -11.02 -7.85
C LYS A 52 3.04 -10.91 -6.61
N SER A 53 3.27 -9.68 -6.16
CA SER A 53 3.96 -9.36 -4.91
C SER A 53 3.12 -8.32 -4.14
N PRO A 54 3.06 -8.40 -2.79
CA PRO A 54 3.85 -9.27 -1.92
C PRO A 54 3.40 -10.74 -1.94
N VAL A 55 4.37 -11.62 -1.72
CA VAL A 55 4.18 -13.02 -1.31
C VAL A 55 5.24 -13.30 -0.26
N ILE A 56 4.89 -14.05 0.78
CA ILE A 56 5.85 -14.61 1.73
C ILE A 56 5.81 -16.13 1.68
N THR A 57 6.93 -16.75 2.03
CA THR A 57 6.96 -18.15 2.44
C THR A 57 7.36 -18.20 3.91
N ASP A 58 6.60 -18.92 4.74
CA ASP A 58 6.90 -19.15 6.15
C ASP A 58 6.93 -20.66 6.41
N GLY A 59 8.15 -21.20 6.46
CA GLY A 59 8.36 -22.64 6.41
C GLY A 59 7.81 -23.22 5.10
N GLN A 60 6.76 -24.03 5.18
CA GLN A 60 6.06 -24.61 4.03
C GLN A 60 4.80 -23.84 3.61
N ILE A 61 4.42 -22.81 4.38
CA ILE A 61 3.25 -22.00 4.11
C ILE A 61 3.60 -20.91 3.10
N VAL A 62 2.77 -20.74 2.07
CA VAL A 62 2.86 -19.63 1.12
C VAL A 62 1.65 -18.74 1.32
N VAL A 63 1.89 -17.46 1.65
CA VAL A 63 0.82 -16.47 1.82
C VAL A 63 0.99 -15.37 0.79
N ALA A 64 -0.06 -15.11 0.04
CA ALA A 64 -0.19 -13.99 -0.89
C ALA A 64 -1.27 -13.03 -0.40
N GLU A 65 -1.38 -11.86 -1.03
CA GLU A 65 -2.23 -10.72 -0.64
C GLU A 65 -1.70 -9.99 0.60
N SER A 66 -1.47 -8.69 0.46
CA SER A 66 -0.83 -7.91 1.53
C SER A 66 -1.62 -7.91 2.84
N GLY A 67 -2.96 -7.85 2.77
CA GLY A 67 -3.80 -7.93 3.96
C GLY A 67 -3.66 -9.27 4.67
N ALA A 68 -3.77 -10.38 3.92
CA ALA A 68 -3.64 -11.73 4.47
C ALA A 68 -2.23 -11.98 5.06
N ILE A 69 -1.18 -11.43 4.43
CA ILE A 69 0.18 -11.51 4.95
C ILE A 69 0.31 -10.74 6.27
N ILE A 70 -0.25 -9.54 6.36
CA ILE A 70 -0.23 -8.72 7.57
C ILE A 70 -0.95 -9.45 8.70
N GLU A 71 -2.16 -9.96 8.44
CA GLU A 71 -2.93 -10.74 9.42
C GLU A 71 -2.14 -11.98 9.87
N HIS A 72 -1.63 -12.78 8.94
CA HIS A 72 -0.83 -13.98 9.25
C HIS A 72 0.37 -13.66 10.15
N LEU A 73 1.14 -12.61 9.83
CA LEU A 73 2.33 -12.23 10.61
C LEU A 73 1.96 -11.75 12.01
N VAL A 74 0.92 -10.94 12.14
CA VAL A 74 0.49 -10.42 13.45
C VAL A 74 -0.15 -11.53 14.30
N GLU A 75 -1.03 -12.34 13.73
CA GLU A 75 -1.69 -13.45 14.45
C GLU A 75 -0.70 -14.53 14.90
N THR A 76 0.32 -14.81 14.06
CA THR A 76 1.30 -15.85 14.38
C THR A 76 2.39 -15.38 15.34
N HIS A 77 2.82 -14.11 15.23
CA HIS A 77 4.03 -13.64 15.89
C HIS A 77 3.82 -12.53 16.93
N ALA A 78 2.65 -11.84 16.92
CA ALA A 78 2.38 -10.77 17.86
C ALA A 78 1.29 -11.09 18.91
N THR A 79 0.68 -12.26 18.87
CA THR A 79 -0.44 -12.64 19.75
C THR A 79 -0.08 -12.62 21.25
N LEU A 80 1.19 -12.86 21.59
CA LEU A 80 1.71 -12.82 22.96
C LEU A 80 2.58 -11.57 23.20
N ALA A 81 2.56 -10.61 22.28
CA ALA A 81 3.35 -9.40 22.39
C ALA A 81 2.83 -8.50 23.53
N THR A 82 3.76 -7.78 24.15
CA THR A 82 3.49 -6.75 25.17
C THR A 82 3.92 -5.38 24.65
N GLY A 83 3.53 -4.32 25.35
CA GLY A 83 3.86 -2.95 24.95
C GLY A 83 3.17 -2.55 23.64
N GLU A 84 3.84 -1.80 22.78
CA GLU A 84 3.29 -1.27 21.54
C GLU A 84 2.80 -2.37 20.57
N LEU A 85 3.47 -3.51 20.54
CA LEU A 85 3.10 -4.62 19.64
C LEU A 85 1.74 -5.26 20.02
N ALA A 86 1.30 -5.12 21.27
CA ALA A 86 -0.02 -5.61 21.69
C ALA A 86 -1.18 -4.87 21.03
N HIS A 87 -0.93 -3.67 20.51
CA HIS A 87 -1.95 -2.86 19.82
C HIS A 87 -2.13 -3.20 18.34
N LEU A 88 -1.21 -3.98 17.74
CA LEU A 88 -1.27 -4.31 16.31
C LEU A 88 -2.57 -4.98 15.91
N ALA A 89 -3.13 -5.86 16.76
CA ALA A 89 -4.43 -6.49 16.59
C ALA A 89 -5.39 -6.08 17.71
N PRO A 90 -6.19 -5.03 17.53
CA PRO A 90 -7.14 -4.60 18.56
C PRO A 90 -8.16 -5.71 18.90
N ALA A 91 -8.51 -5.81 20.20
CA ALA A 91 -9.39 -6.86 20.70
C ALA A 91 -10.77 -6.87 20.01
N VAL A 92 -11.23 -8.04 19.64
CA VAL A 92 -12.52 -8.25 18.96
C VAL A 92 -13.67 -7.60 19.73
N GLY A 93 -14.57 -6.93 19.01
CA GLY A 93 -15.73 -6.24 19.59
C GLY A 93 -15.48 -4.79 19.97
N THR A 94 -14.22 -4.33 20.04
CA THR A 94 -13.88 -2.94 20.38
C THR A 94 -14.10 -1.98 19.20
N PRO A 95 -14.24 -0.66 19.45
CA PRO A 95 -14.24 0.33 18.37
C PRO A 95 -12.97 0.28 17.51
N ALA A 96 -11.80 0.17 18.15
CA ALA A 96 -10.52 0.08 17.46
C ALA A 96 -10.44 -1.13 16.52
N HIS A 97 -10.96 -2.30 16.94
CA HIS A 97 -11.05 -3.47 16.07
C HIS A 97 -11.92 -3.23 14.83
N ARG A 98 -13.08 -2.57 14.98
CA ARG A 98 -13.96 -2.24 13.83
C ARG A 98 -13.26 -1.28 12.87
N GLN A 99 -12.58 -0.27 13.39
CA GLN A 99 -11.79 0.68 12.57
C GLN A 99 -10.63 -0.02 11.87
N CYS A 100 -9.87 -0.85 12.59
CA CYS A 100 -8.77 -1.61 12.02
C CYS A 100 -9.25 -2.47 10.84
N ARG A 101 -10.32 -3.24 11.00
CA ARG A 101 -10.91 -4.04 9.90
C ARG A 101 -11.39 -3.18 8.75
N PHE A 102 -12.06 -2.06 9.03
CA PHE A 102 -12.51 -1.15 7.97
C PHE A 102 -11.33 -0.69 7.10
N TRP A 103 -10.27 -0.17 7.71
CA TRP A 103 -9.13 0.36 6.97
C TRP A 103 -8.28 -0.74 6.29
N MET A 104 -8.19 -1.93 6.88
CA MET A 104 -7.59 -3.11 6.24
C MET A 104 -8.25 -3.42 4.87
N HIS A 105 -9.58 -3.37 4.81
CA HIS A 105 -10.32 -3.62 3.57
C HIS A 105 -10.39 -2.39 2.66
N TYR A 106 -10.51 -1.19 3.22
CA TYR A 106 -10.63 0.05 2.48
C TYR A 106 -9.42 0.31 1.57
N ALA A 107 -8.23 0.00 2.02
CA ALA A 107 -6.99 0.22 1.28
C ALA A 107 -7.05 -0.35 -0.14
N GLU A 108 -7.36 -1.63 -0.28
CA GLU A 108 -7.36 -2.32 -1.59
C GLU A 108 -8.76 -2.40 -2.21
N GLY A 109 -9.81 -2.52 -1.40
CA GLY A 109 -11.18 -2.66 -1.89
C GLY A 109 -11.80 -1.35 -2.40
N SER A 110 -11.36 -0.21 -1.91
CA SER A 110 -11.93 1.10 -2.26
C SER A 110 -10.90 2.06 -2.84
N LEU A 111 -9.87 2.43 -2.07
CA LEU A 111 -8.94 3.49 -2.45
C LEU A 111 -8.06 3.11 -3.65
N MET A 112 -7.41 1.95 -3.59
CA MET A 112 -6.45 1.55 -4.63
C MET A 112 -7.10 1.36 -6.00
N ASN A 113 -8.37 1.00 -6.09
CA ASN A 113 -9.09 0.87 -7.36
C ASN A 113 -9.07 2.19 -8.14
N TRP A 114 -9.39 3.30 -7.49
CA TRP A 114 -9.37 4.63 -8.10
C TRP A 114 -7.95 5.06 -8.49
N LEU A 115 -6.97 4.80 -7.62
CA LEU A 115 -5.57 5.15 -7.88
C LEU A 115 -4.97 4.35 -9.05
N VAL A 116 -5.34 3.07 -9.19
CA VAL A 116 -4.94 2.24 -10.33
C VAL A 116 -5.62 2.74 -11.60
N MET A 117 -6.93 3.03 -11.57
CA MET A 117 -7.63 3.62 -12.72
C MET A 117 -6.96 4.94 -13.14
N LYS A 118 -6.65 5.83 -12.20
CA LYS A 118 -5.94 7.09 -12.49
C LYS A 118 -4.61 6.83 -13.21
N LEU A 119 -3.82 5.89 -12.71
CA LEU A 119 -2.56 5.50 -13.34
C LEU A 119 -2.75 4.95 -14.77
N VAL A 120 -3.73 4.06 -14.96
CA VAL A 120 -4.04 3.46 -16.27
C VAL A 120 -4.44 4.53 -17.26
N PHE A 121 -5.41 5.39 -16.94
CA PHE A 121 -5.87 6.45 -17.84
C PHE A 121 -4.79 7.50 -18.11
N ALA A 122 -3.90 7.79 -17.16
CA ALA A 122 -2.74 8.66 -17.39
C ALA A 122 -1.70 8.01 -18.31
N SER A 123 -1.63 6.68 -18.38
CA SER A 123 -0.66 5.95 -19.18
C SER A 123 -1.10 5.73 -20.65
N ILE A 124 -2.41 5.63 -20.92
CA ILE A 124 -2.95 5.32 -22.27
C ILE A 124 -2.43 6.28 -23.35
N PRO A 125 -2.47 7.64 -23.18
CA PRO A 125 -1.98 8.55 -24.21
C PRO A 125 -0.47 8.51 -24.46
N LYS A 126 0.28 7.86 -23.56
CA LYS A 126 1.74 7.70 -23.62
C LYS A 126 2.15 6.41 -24.37
N GLN A 127 1.19 5.52 -24.64
CA GLN A 127 1.44 4.27 -25.35
C GLN A 127 1.73 4.53 -26.84
N PRO A 128 2.45 3.62 -27.52
CA PRO A 128 2.64 3.69 -28.97
C PRO A 128 1.30 3.72 -29.69
N MET A 129 1.07 4.79 -30.46
CA MET A 129 -0.14 4.93 -31.30
C MET A 129 0.13 5.91 -32.45
N PRO A 130 -0.65 5.85 -33.56
CA PRO A 130 -0.59 6.82 -34.64
C PRO A 130 -0.77 8.25 -34.10
N PHE A 131 0.01 9.20 -34.66
CA PHE A 131 0.07 10.58 -34.12
C PHE A 131 -1.30 11.28 -34.12
N PHE A 132 -2.15 11.00 -35.12
CA PHE A 132 -3.49 11.60 -35.25
C PHE A 132 -4.50 11.02 -34.25
N VAL A 133 -4.26 9.83 -33.68
CA VAL A 133 -5.13 9.22 -32.66
C VAL A 133 -4.82 9.79 -31.28
N ARG A 134 -3.58 10.22 -31.03
CA ARG A 134 -3.13 10.66 -29.70
C ARG A 134 -3.94 11.83 -29.13
N PRO A 135 -4.33 12.88 -29.85
CA PRO A 135 -5.17 13.96 -29.33
C PRO A 135 -6.55 13.45 -28.86
N VAL A 136 -7.15 12.54 -29.61
CA VAL A 136 -8.45 11.95 -29.25
C VAL A 136 -8.34 11.11 -27.99
N ALA A 137 -7.33 10.24 -27.92
CA ALA A 137 -7.06 9.43 -26.74
C ALA A 137 -6.81 10.31 -25.50
N LYS A 138 -6.03 11.39 -25.66
CA LYS A 138 -5.77 12.35 -24.58
C LYS A 138 -7.04 13.03 -24.09
N ALA A 139 -7.89 13.51 -24.98
CA ALA A 139 -9.15 14.18 -24.64
C ALA A 139 -10.13 13.23 -23.95
N LEU A 140 -10.27 12.01 -24.45
CA LEU A 140 -11.12 10.98 -23.85
C LEU A 140 -10.65 10.61 -22.44
N CYS A 141 -9.35 10.31 -22.28
CA CYS A 141 -8.78 9.96 -20.98
C CYS A 141 -8.89 11.11 -19.99
N ALA A 142 -8.66 12.36 -20.40
CA ALA A 142 -8.82 13.54 -19.56
C ALA A 142 -10.27 13.71 -19.11
N THR A 143 -11.24 13.45 -19.99
CA THR A 143 -12.67 13.51 -19.64
C THR A 143 -13.04 12.47 -18.58
N VAL A 144 -12.59 11.23 -18.75
CA VAL A 144 -12.84 10.17 -17.75
C VAL A 144 -12.15 10.51 -16.42
N GLN A 145 -10.92 10.99 -16.46
CA GLN A 145 -10.21 11.40 -15.25
C GLN A 145 -10.95 12.52 -14.53
N SER A 146 -11.27 13.62 -15.20
CA SER A 146 -11.89 14.79 -14.55
C SER A 146 -13.33 14.55 -14.09
N LYS A 147 -14.11 13.73 -14.80
CA LYS A 147 -15.53 13.52 -14.48
C LYS A 147 -15.80 12.34 -13.55
N LEU A 148 -14.94 11.35 -13.54
CA LEU A 148 -15.16 10.11 -12.77
C LEU A 148 -14.06 9.86 -11.75
N ILE A 149 -12.78 9.83 -12.18
CA ILE A 149 -11.71 9.34 -11.33
C ILE A 149 -11.31 10.37 -10.29
N ASP A 150 -11.04 11.61 -10.70
CA ASP A 150 -10.56 12.66 -9.80
C ASP A 150 -11.56 13.00 -8.69
N PRO A 151 -12.87 13.12 -8.93
CA PRO A 151 -13.83 13.34 -7.85
C PRO A 151 -13.86 12.20 -6.81
N ASN A 152 -13.72 10.95 -7.24
CA ASN A 152 -13.69 9.81 -6.32
C ASN A 152 -12.36 9.74 -5.54
N VAL A 153 -11.23 10.06 -6.17
CA VAL A 153 -9.95 10.19 -5.49
C VAL A 153 -10.00 11.32 -4.46
N ASP A 154 -10.54 12.48 -4.82
CA ASP A 154 -10.66 13.61 -3.90
C ASP A 154 -11.59 13.29 -2.72
N THR A 155 -12.73 12.66 -2.97
CA THR A 155 -13.63 12.17 -1.90
C THR A 155 -12.92 11.19 -0.96
N ALA A 156 -12.15 10.26 -1.50
CA ALA A 156 -11.39 9.30 -0.68
C ALA A 156 -10.31 9.98 0.16
N LEU A 157 -9.61 10.97 -0.42
CA LEU A 157 -8.59 11.75 0.30
C LEU A 157 -9.21 12.63 1.40
N ASP A 158 -10.36 13.27 1.12
CA ASP A 158 -11.08 14.08 2.10
C ASP A 158 -11.58 13.22 3.26
N PHE A 159 -12.14 12.05 2.97
CA PHE A 159 -12.57 11.10 4.00
C PHE A 159 -11.42 10.68 4.93
N MET A 160 -10.23 10.42 4.38
CA MET A 160 -9.05 10.11 5.21
C MET A 160 -8.55 11.33 5.98
N GLU A 161 -8.58 12.52 5.37
CA GLU A 161 -8.18 13.78 6.01
C GLU A 161 -9.06 14.07 7.23
N ASP A 162 -10.39 13.99 7.07
CA ASP A 162 -11.36 14.23 8.14
C ASP A 162 -11.21 13.20 9.28
N HIS A 163 -10.97 11.95 8.93
CA HIS A 163 -10.73 10.90 9.91
C HIS A 163 -9.47 11.18 10.74
N LEU A 164 -8.36 11.49 10.08
CA LEU A 164 -7.06 11.75 10.71
C LEU A 164 -6.99 13.11 11.43
N ALA A 165 -7.97 13.98 11.25
CA ALA A 165 -8.11 15.20 12.06
C ALA A 165 -8.41 14.91 13.54
N THR A 166 -8.99 13.74 13.83
CA THR A 166 -9.40 13.34 15.19
C THR A 166 -8.76 12.03 15.66
N HIS A 167 -7.99 11.37 14.81
CA HIS A 167 -7.31 10.10 15.13
C HIS A 167 -5.82 10.19 14.81
N HIS A 168 -5.00 9.70 15.72
CA HIS A 168 -3.55 9.69 15.51
C HIS A 168 -3.11 8.67 14.47
N TRP A 169 -3.72 7.47 14.49
CA TRP A 169 -3.56 6.39 13.53
C TRP A 169 -4.92 5.96 12.98
N PHE A 170 -4.95 5.14 11.93
CA PHE A 170 -6.21 4.77 11.28
C PHE A 170 -7.20 4.02 12.19
N ALA A 171 -6.73 3.32 13.22
CA ALA A 171 -7.62 2.64 14.17
C ALA A 171 -7.69 3.29 15.55
N GLY A 172 -7.09 4.47 15.74
CA GLY A 172 -7.13 5.23 16.99
C GLY A 172 -5.77 5.78 17.40
N GLU A 173 -5.38 5.61 18.65
CA GLU A 173 -4.18 6.22 19.22
C GLU A 173 -2.88 5.43 18.96
N HIS A 174 -2.99 4.13 18.70
CA HIS A 174 -1.85 3.24 18.52
C HIS A 174 -1.79 2.72 17.08
N ILE A 175 -0.56 2.40 16.62
CA ILE A 175 -0.35 1.74 15.34
C ILE A 175 -1.00 0.35 15.34
N THR A 176 -1.64 -0.01 14.24
CA THR A 176 -2.32 -1.29 14.05
C THR A 176 -2.02 -1.89 12.69
N MET A 177 -2.48 -3.11 12.43
CA MET A 177 -2.42 -3.73 11.10
C MET A 177 -2.92 -2.81 9.99
N ALA A 178 -3.92 -1.97 10.28
CA ALA A 178 -4.49 -1.03 9.32
C ALA A 178 -3.47 -0.01 8.80
N ASP A 179 -2.58 0.46 9.66
CA ASP A 179 -1.59 1.48 9.29
C ASP A 179 -0.54 0.94 8.32
N PHE A 180 -0.11 -0.31 8.53
CA PHE A 180 0.75 -1.00 7.55
C PHE A 180 0.03 -1.18 6.21
N GLN A 181 -1.23 -1.63 6.24
CA GLN A 181 -2.02 -1.83 5.02
C GLN A 181 -2.28 -0.52 4.29
N MET A 182 -2.59 0.57 5.01
CA MET A 182 -2.85 1.88 4.45
C MET A 182 -1.59 2.60 3.94
N SER A 183 -0.39 2.28 4.45
CA SER A 183 0.84 3.04 4.17
C SER A 183 1.10 3.23 2.67
N PHE A 184 1.07 2.15 1.88
CA PHE A 184 1.26 2.23 0.43
C PHE A 184 0.15 3.03 -0.25
N ALA A 185 -1.09 2.85 0.20
CA ALA A 185 -2.25 3.51 -0.39
C ALA A 185 -2.21 5.03 -0.13
N VAL A 186 -1.84 5.45 1.08
CA VAL A 186 -1.67 6.87 1.45
C VAL A 186 -0.55 7.51 0.64
N GLU A 187 0.62 6.89 0.55
CA GLU A 187 1.74 7.41 -0.21
C GLU A 187 1.40 7.51 -1.71
N ALA A 188 0.78 6.48 -2.28
CA ALA A 188 0.33 6.49 -3.66
C ALA A 188 -0.77 7.53 -3.92
N ALA A 189 -1.67 7.75 -2.96
CA ALA A 189 -2.73 8.74 -3.08
C ALA A 189 -2.17 10.16 -3.08
N LEU A 190 -1.31 10.49 -2.13
CA LEU A 190 -0.67 11.81 -2.05
C LEU A 190 0.23 12.10 -3.25
N ALA A 191 0.97 11.10 -3.74
CA ALA A 191 1.79 11.25 -4.95
C ALA A 191 0.96 11.47 -6.22
N ARG A 192 -0.33 11.14 -6.23
CA ARG A 192 -1.25 11.26 -7.38
C ARG A 192 -2.37 12.25 -7.15
N ALA A 193 -2.44 12.89 -5.98
CA ALA A 193 -3.44 13.88 -5.65
C ALA A 193 -3.36 15.09 -6.58
N ASN A 194 -4.49 15.72 -6.83
CA ASN A 194 -4.51 17.00 -7.51
C ASN A 194 -3.84 18.06 -6.62
N PRO A 195 -2.86 18.80 -7.13
CA PRO A 195 -2.16 19.81 -6.36
C PRO A 195 -3.07 21.04 -6.19
N GLY A 196 -3.83 21.15 -5.17
CA GLY A 196 -4.69 22.34 -4.98
C GLY A 196 -5.50 22.31 -3.69
N LYS A 197 -5.71 21.14 -3.13
CA LYS A 197 -6.40 20.99 -1.85
C LYS A 197 -5.42 20.53 -0.79
N PRO A 198 -5.11 21.34 0.22
CA PRO A 198 -4.22 20.93 1.31
C PRO A 198 -4.91 19.83 2.14
N ARG A 199 -4.13 18.82 2.53
CA ARG A 199 -4.56 17.72 3.39
C ARG A 199 -3.50 17.52 4.48
N PRO A 200 -3.43 18.44 5.46
CA PRO A 200 -2.34 18.49 6.43
C PRO A 200 -2.32 17.27 7.36
N HIS A 201 -3.49 16.74 7.75
CA HIS A 201 -3.55 15.58 8.65
C HIS A 201 -3.08 14.29 7.94
N LEU A 202 -3.47 14.11 6.68
CA LEU A 202 -3.01 12.99 5.87
C LEU A 202 -1.50 13.09 5.58
N GLN A 203 -1.00 14.29 5.31
CA GLN A 203 0.43 14.54 5.14
C GLN A 203 1.19 14.26 6.43
N ALA A 204 0.70 14.73 7.58
CA ALA A 204 1.29 14.47 8.89
C ALA A 204 1.30 12.97 9.23
N CYS A 205 0.24 12.24 8.89
CA CYS A 205 0.19 10.79 9.04
C CYS A 205 1.27 10.10 8.20
N LEU A 206 1.43 10.47 6.92
CA LEU A 206 2.49 9.93 6.08
C LEU A 206 3.88 10.24 6.63
N GLN A 207 4.13 11.48 7.05
CA GLN A 207 5.39 11.87 7.67
C GLN A 207 5.70 11.04 8.94
N ARG A 208 4.69 10.78 9.77
CA ARG A 208 4.81 9.94 10.97
C ARG A 208 5.18 8.50 10.61
N MET A 209 4.52 7.90 9.60
CA MET A 209 4.87 6.59 9.07
C MET A 209 6.32 6.55 8.57
N GLN A 210 6.72 7.54 7.76
CA GLN A 210 8.06 7.63 7.17
C GLN A 210 9.16 7.91 8.21
N ALA A 211 8.84 8.61 9.28
CA ALA A 211 9.77 8.86 10.39
C ALA A 211 9.94 7.64 11.32
N HIS A 212 9.06 6.63 11.20
CA HIS A 212 9.11 5.45 12.06
C HIS A 212 10.39 4.64 11.81
N PRO A 213 11.18 4.29 12.86
CA PRO A 213 12.47 3.63 12.66
C PRO A 213 12.37 2.30 11.89
N ALA A 214 11.33 1.50 12.13
CA ALA A 214 11.12 0.25 11.41
C ALA A 214 10.75 0.49 9.93
N TYR A 215 9.97 1.54 9.62
CA TYR A 215 9.70 1.94 8.24
C TYR A 215 10.99 2.28 7.50
N GLN A 216 11.86 3.08 8.13
CA GLN A 216 13.15 3.47 7.54
C GLN A 216 14.07 2.26 7.30
N ARG A 217 14.12 1.29 8.23
CA ARG A 217 14.85 0.04 8.01
C ARG A 217 14.27 -0.77 6.85
N GLY A 218 12.95 -0.83 6.72
CA GLY A 218 12.27 -1.46 5.59
C GLY A 218 12.62 -0.82 4.25
N ILE A 219 12.64 0.54 4.20
CA ILE A 219 13.06 1.30 3.01
C ILE A 219 14.53 1.05 2.67
N ALA A 220 15.40 1.03 3.66
CA ALA A 220 16.84 0.77 3.44
C ALA A 220 17.08 -0.60 2.79
N LYS A 221 16.24 -1.60 3.08
CA LYS A 221 16.33 -2.96 2.52
C LYS A 221 15.60 -3.14 1.19
N GLY A 222 14.40 -2.59 1.07
CA GLY A 222 13.51 -2.82 -0.08
C GLY A 222 13.48 -1.71 -1.13
N GLY A 223 14.06 -0.56 -0.83
CA GLY A 223 14.00 0.62 -1.70
C GLY A 223 12.70 1.42 -1.56
N PRO A 224 12.49 2.42 -2.42
CA PRO A 224 11.34 3.33 -2.33
C PRO A 224 10.01 2.66 -2.65
N VAL A 225 8.93 3.16 -2.05
CA VAL A 225 7.56 2.65 -2.21
C VAL A 225 6.99 3.03 -3.59
N VAL A 226 7.16 4.28 -3.97
CA VAL A 226 6.65 4.83 -5.24
C VAL A 226 7.83 5.38 -6.04
N MET A 227 7.79 5.18 -7.36
CA MET A 227 8.77 5.84 -8.23
C MET A 227 8.57 7.35 -8.15
N SER A 228 9.62 8.08 -7.86
CA SER A 228 9.66 9.52 -8.14
C SER A 228 9.30 9.76 -9.61
N ALA A 229 8.38 10.70 -9.83
CA ALA A 229 7.89 11.10 -11.14
C ALA A 229 8.99 11.65 -12.02
#